data_a30e4fc8bf62a74e0fc5e6a68c00d8fb
#
_entry.id   a30e4fc8bf62a74e0fc5e6a68c00d8fb
#
_cell.length_a   1.000
_cell.length_b   1.000
_cell.length_c   1.000
_cell.angle_alpha   90.00
_cell.angle_beta   90.00
_cell.angle_gamma   90.00
#
_symmetry.space_group_name_H-M   'P 1'
#
loop_
_entity.id
_entity.type
_entity.pdbx_description
1 polymer ?
#
loop_
_entity_poly.entity_id
_entity_poly.type
_entity_poly.pdbx_seq_one_letter_code
_entity_poly.pdbx_strand_id
1 'polypeptide(L)'
;DYALDLRNFQKESHDKLLVPIMVSTRAATITNVIRERDRVIEPLRCNAGNIADMISRVAAHYNESAFNYVAWENSEYLPTPTIVEAAQALYRGHNVHDITRSDAGAENLTVTTDEINRIIEHSKANGRKSICFVTGVPGAGKTLVGLNIAIQRSDAQQGEHAVFLSGNFPLVTVLQEALARDKVEQEKQRGNRVSKADALRSTSAFIQIIHKYRDSFIGNNNIPPERVAIFDEAQRAWTQDMIEKFMATKKGVSPFPYSE
;
A
#
# COMPACT_ATOMS: atom_id res chain seq x y z
N ASP A 1 13.44 4.21 15.38
CA ASP A 1 12.31 4.77 14.64
C ASP A 1 12.65 6.17 14.08
N TYR A 2 13.09 7.17 14.88
CA TYR A 2 13.37 8.54 14.41
C TYR A 2 14.32 8.64 13.22
N ALA A 3 15.41 7.88 13.21
CA ALA A 3 16.34 7.89 12.08
C ALA A 3 15.74 7.31 10.81
N LEU A 4 14.88 6.30 10.94
CA LEU A 4 14.13 5.75 9.81
C LEU A 4 13.07 6.72 9.31
N ASP A 5 12.42 7.48 10.21
CA ASP A 5 11.47 8.52 9.82
C ASP A 5 12.15 9.64 9.04
N LEU A 6 13.32 10.10 9.51
CA LEU A 6 14.14 11.08 8.77
C LEU A 6 14.57 10.52 7.41
N ARG A 7 15.06 9.26 7.37
CA ARG A 7 15.49 8.60 6.14
C ARG A 7 14.38 8.51 5.11
N ASN A 8 13.15 8.22 5.56
CA ASN A 8 12.04 7.93 4.67
C ASN A 8 11.21 9.18 4.32
N PHE A 9 11.17 10.19 5.18
CA PHE A 9 10.20 11.27 5.07
C PHE A 9 10.80 12.68 4.99
N GLN A 10 12.08 12.85 5.26
CA GLN A 10 12.75 14.13 5.09
C GLN A 10 13.64 14.11 3.85
N LYS A 11 13.30 14.91 2.84
CA LYS A 11 13.92 14.93 1.52
C LYS A 11 15.45 14.97 1.54
N GLU A 12 16.03 15.89 2.30
CA GLU A 12 17.48 16.08 2.38
C GLU A 12 18.20 14.99 3.21
N SER A 13 17.46 14.09 3.86
CA SER A 13 18.02 12.95 4.61
C SER A 13 18.09 11.65 3.80
N HIS A 14 17.46 11.58 2.64
CA HIS A 14 17.35 10.33 1.86
C HIS A 14 18.72 9.73 1.51
N ASP A 15 19.68 10.57 1.14
CA ASP A 15 21.03 10.14 0.71
C ASP A 15 22.09 10.33 1.81
N LYS A 16 21.69 10.79 3.00
CA LYS A 16 22.63 11.05 4.08
C LYS A 16 22.79 9.84 4.98
N LEU A 17 24.02 9.71 5.51
CA LEU A 17 24.27 8.73 6.55
C LEU A 17 23.66 9.20 7.87
N LEU A 18 22.74 8.44 8.41
CA LEU A 18 22.09 8.75 9.68
C LEU A 18 22.67 7.92 10.80
N VAL A 19 23.12 8.59 11.85
CA VAL A 19 23.75 7.97 13.01
C VAL A 19 22.94 8.25 14.26
N PRO A 20 21.96 7.41 14.61
CA PRO A 20 21.21 7.59 15.86
C PRO A 20 22.10 7.28 17.07
N ILE A 21 22.19 8.21 18.00
CA ILE A 21 22.94 8.06 19.24
C ILE A 21 21.98 8.17 20.43
N MET A 22 21.91 7.12 21.22
CA MET A 22 21.16 7.11 22.46
C MET A 22 22.07 7.52 23.63
N VAL A 23 21.77 8.64 24.23
CA VAL A 23 22.54 9.18 25.37
C VAL A 23 21.82 8.85 26.67
N SER A 24 22.41 7.97 27.47
CA SER A 24 21.93 7.64 28.82
C SER A 24 22.94 8.14 29.85
N THR A 25 22.73 9.36 30.35
CA THR A 25 23.73 10.12 31.11
C THR A 25 24.37 9.40 32.30
N ARG A 26 23.64 8.47 32.91
CA ARG A 26 24.09 7.71 34.10
C ARG A 26 24.37 6.22 33.81
N ALA A 27 24.28 5.79 32.56
CA ALA A 27 24.53 4.41 32.21
C ALA A 27 26.03 4.06 32.25
N ALA A 28 26.34 2.81 32.48
CA ALA A 28 27.70 2.32 32.32
C ALA A 28 28.14 2.41 30.85
N THR A 29 29.43 2.60 30.63
CA THR A 29 30.00 2.58 29.29
C THR A 29 29.90 1.18 28.69
N ILE A 30 29.39 1.08 27.46
CA ILE A 30 29.32 -0.17 26.72
C ILE A 30 30.14 -0.06 25.43
N THR A 31 30.59 -1.19 24.93
CA THR A 31 31.22 -1.27 23.60
C THR A 31 30.14 -1.31 22.53
N ASN A 32 30.20 -0.38 21.57
CA ASN A 32 29.31 -0.37 20.43
C ASN A 32 29.99 -1.04 19.23
N VAL A 33 29.23 -1.81 18.49
CA VAL A 33 29.61 -2.29 17.17
C VAL A 33 28.88 -1.43 16.16
N ILE A 34 29.63 -0.82 15.23
CA ILE A 34 29.06 0.00 14.18
C ILE A 34 28.56 -0.96 13.08
N ARG A 35 27.25 -0.95 12.84
CA ARG A 35 26.61 -1.70 11.76
C ARG A 35 25.75 -0.73 10.98
N GLU A 36 25.92 -0.73 9.66
CA GLU A 36 25.14 0.08 8.74
C GLU A 36 24.16 -0.78 7.97
N ARG A 37 22.96 -0.26 7.80
CA ARG A 37 21.96 -0.79 6.89
C ARG A 37 21.23 0.37 6.21
N ASP A 38 21.28 0.40 4.89
CA ASP A 38 20.60 1.40 4.07
C ASP A 38 20.89 2.85 4.50
N ARG A 39 22.16 3.20 4.69
CA ARG A 39 22.62 4.53 5.14
C ARG A 39 22.13 4.92 6.55
N VAL A 40 21.62 3.97 7.33
CA VAL A 40 21.27 4.16 8.75
C VAL A 40 22.11 3.22 9.60
N ILE A 41 22.77 3.78 10.61
CA ILE A 41 23.55 3.01 11.57
C ILE A 41 22.63 2.47 12.66
N GLU A 42 22.88 1.26 13.13
CA GLU A 42 22.20 0.75 14.34
C GLU A 42 22.45 1.70 15.52
N PRO A 43 21.44 1.98 16.37
CA PRO A 43 21.56 2.97 17.43
C PRO A 43 22.78 2.74 18.33
N LEU A 44 23.70 3.69 18.33
CA LEU A 44 24.87 3.69 19.22
C LEU A 44 24.45 4.16 20.61
N ARG A 45 25.03 3.57 21.64
CA ARG A 45 24.72 3.92 23.04
C ARG A 45 25.92 4.57 23.71
N CYS A 46 25.69 5.71 24.33
CA CYS A 46 26.73 6.44 25.07
C CYS A 46 26.18 7.05 26.37
N ASN A 47 27.10 7.58 27.16
CA ASN A 47 26.80 8.35 28.38
C ASN A 47 27.48 9.70 28.34
N ALA A 48 27.35 10.51 29.42
CA ALA A 48 27.91 11.84 29.48
C ALA A 48 29.45 11.84 29.37
N GLY A 49 30.12 10.77 29.78
CA GLY A 49 31.58 10.68 29.78
C GLY A 49 32.22 10.28 28.46
N ASN A 50 31.45 9.65 27.54
CA ASN A 50 32.01 9.11 26.28
C ASN A 50 31.31 9.58 25.01
N ILE A 51 30.35 10.51 25.09
CA ILE A 51 29.63 11.02 23.91
C ILE A 51 30.56 11.72 22.90
N ALA A 52 31.50 12.55 23.38
CA ALA A 52 32.42 13.26 22.50
C ALA A 52 33.36 12.30 21.76
N ASP A 53 33.87 11.29 22.45
CA ASP A 53 34.71 10.25 21.84
C ASP A 53 33.92 9.43 20.83
N MET A 54 32.67 9.09 21.14
CA MET A 54 31.77 8.38 20.22
C MET A 54 31.54 9.18 18.91
N ILE A 55 31.23 10.47 19.01
CA ILE A 55 31.02 11.33 17.84
C ILE A 55 32.32 11.41 17.02
N SER A 56 33.45 11.62 17.65
CA SER A 56 34.76 11.71 16.99
C SER A 56 35.11 10.40 16.25
N ARG A 57 34.84 9.25 16.86
CA ARG A 57 35.08 7.94 16.21
C ARG A 57 34.18 7.71 15.01
N VAL A 58 32.90 8.04 15.10
CA VAL A 58 31.97 7.94 13.98
C VAL A 58 32.39 8.87 12.84
N ALA A 59 32.70 10.13 13.14
CA ALA A 59 33.15 11.10 12.15
C ALA A 59 34.45 10.68 11.46
N ALA A 60 35.40 10.11 12.20
CA ALA A 60 36.64 9.58 11.62
C ALA A 60 36.43 8.31 10.77
N HIS A 61 35.44 7.50 11.10
CA HIS A 61 35.15 6.26 10.37
C HIS A 61 34.44 6.53 9.03
N TYR A 62 33.49 7.45 9.04
CA TYR A 62 32.67 7.80 7.88
C TYR A 62 33.06 9.15 7.29
N ASN A 63 34.17 9.35 6.78
CA ASN A 63 34.67 10.61 6.21
C ASN A 63 33.74 11.20 5.10
N GLU A 64 32.51 11.50 5.49
CA GLU A 64 31.48 12.05 4.61
C GLU A 64 31.78 13.51 4.26
N SER A 65 31.40 13.92 3.07
CA SER A 65 31.50 15.31 2.65
C SER A 65 30.60 16.20 3.50
N ALA A 66 31.02 17.45 3.72
CA ALA A 66 30.18 18.44 4.40
C ALA A 66 28.85 18.58 3.68
N PHE A 67 27.75 18.59 4.44
CA PHE A 67 26.43 18.82 3.89
C PHE A 67 25.90 20.20 4.28
N ASN A 68 24.98 20.72 3.46
CA ASN A 68 24.36 22.00 3.74
C ASN A 68 23.30 21.82 4.83
N TYR A 69 23.65 22.13 6.09
CA TYR A 69 22.74 21.99 7.22
C TYR A 69 21.52 22.90 7.12
N VAL A 70 21.65 24.10 6.50
CA VAL A 70 20.53 25.03 6.32
C VAL A 70 19.50 24.47 5.36
N ALA A 71 19.94 23.84 4.27
CA ALA A 71 19.05 23.14 3.36
C ALA A 71 18.38 21.97 4.06
N TRP A 72 19.11 21.23 4.88
CA TRP A 72 18.60 20.11 5.64
C TRP A 72 17.58 20.53 6.70
N GLU A 73 17.85 21.62 7.45
CA GLU A 73 16.93 22.15 8.47
C GLU A 73 15.60 22.64 7.86
N ASN A 74 15.67 23.25 6.67
CA ASN A 74 14.50 23.73 5.93
C ASN A 74 13.95 22.71 4.93
N SER A 75 14.40 21.47 5.03
CA SER A 75 13.96 20.40 4.12
C SER A 75 12.48 20.08 4.28
N GLU A 76 11.83 19.81 3.17
CA GLU A 76 10.44 19.37 3.16
C GLU A 76 10.31 18.02 3.88
N TYR A 77 9.37 17.96 4.82
CA TYR A 77 8.90 16.71 5.39
C TYR A 77 7.80 16.16 4.50
N LEU A 78 8.08 15.03 3.90
CA LEU A 78 7.23 14.40 2.91
C LEU A 78 6.70 13.07 3.47
N PRO A 79 5.60 13.05 4.25
CA PRO A 79 5.04 11.82 4.79
C PRO A 79 4.60 10.87 3.67
N THR A 80 4.60 9.58 3.95
CA THR A 80 4.02 8.59 3.04
C THR A 80 2.58 8.99 2.74
N PRO A 81 2.17 9.04 1.47
CA PRO A 81 0.79 9.35 1.15
C PRO A 81 -0.15 8.35 1.81
N THR A 82 -1.28 8.84 2.28
CA THR A 82 -2.35 7.96 2.76
C THR A 82 -2.80 7.03 1.65
N ILE A 83 -3.40 5.92 2.00
CA ILE A 83 -3.94 4.98 0.99
C ILE A 83 -4.94 5.66 0.04
N VAL A 84 -5.62 6.68 0.51
CA VAL A 84 -6.56 7.48 -0.30
C VAL A 84 -5.82 8.34 -1.31
N GLU A 85 -4.81 9.08 -0.89
CA GLU A 85 -3.96 9.90 -1.77
C GLU A 85 -3.22 9.04 -2.80
N ALA A 86 -2.71 7.91 -2.37
CA ALA A 86 -2.07 6.95 -3.26
C ALA A 86 -3.06 6.38 -4.30
N ALA A 87 -4.27 6.02 -3.88
CA ALA A 87 -5.32 5.55 -4.79
C ALA A 87 -5.74 6.64 -5.80
N GLN A 88 -5.88 7.89 -5.36
CA GLN A 88 -6.17 9.02 -6.23
C GLN A 88 -5.05 9.27 -7.24
N ALA A 89 -3.80 9.22 -6.82
CA ALA A 89 -2.64 9.39 -7.70
C ALA A 89 -2.59 8.28 -8.76
N LEU A 90 -2.78 7.01 -8.38
CA LEU A 90 -2.90 5.89 -9.32
C LEU A 90 -4.06 6.08 -10.29
N TYR A 91 -5.21 6.52 -9.81
CA TYR A 91 -6.39 6.76 -10.63
C TYR A 91 -6.20 7.89 -11.64
N ARG A 92 -5.34 8.86 -11.34
CA ARG A 92 -4.90 9.93 -12.25
C ARG A 92 -3.85 9.47 -13.27
N GLY A 93 -3.39 8.24 -13.19
CA GLY A 93 -2.38 7.67 -14.07
C GLY A 93 -0.92 7.91 -13.63
N HIS A 94 -0.70 8.33 -12.38
CA HIS A 94 0.66 8.38 -11.84
C HIS A 94 1.21 6.98 -11.61
N ASN A 95 2.51 6.81 -11.80
CA ASN A 95 3.17 5.55 -11.55
C ASN A 95 3.37 5.29 -10.05
N VAL A 96 3.55 4.02 -9.70
CA VAL A 96 3.86 3.63 -8.31
C VAL A 96 5.12 4.32 -7.79
N HIS A 97 6.12 4.55 -8.65
CA HIS A 97 7.33 5.32 -8.31
C HIS A 97 7.05 6.76 -7.88
N ASP A 98 6.04 7.40 -8.45
CA ASP A 98 5.67 8.78 -8.10
C ASP A 98 4.99 8.86 -6.73
N ILE A 99 4.48 7.73 -6.24
CA ILE A 99 3.69 7.62 -5.02
C ILE A 99 4.51 7.07 -3.86
N THR A 100 5.41 6.13 -4.14
CA THR A 100 6.31 5.52 -3.16
C THR A 100 7.59 6.32 -3.06
N ARG A 101 7.93 6.73 -1.85
CA ARG A 101 9.06 7.62 -1.58
C ARG A 101 10.36 6.90 -1.19
N SER A 102 10.34 5.58 -1.10
CA SER A 102 11.57 4.79 -0.99
C SER A 102 11.76 3.99 -2.28
N ASP A 103 12.92 4.09 -2.88
CA ASP A 103 13.27 3.36 -4.10
C ASP A 103 13.05 1.85 -3.95
N ALA A 104 13.44 1.28 -2.80
CA ALA A 104 13.22 -0.12 -2.49
C ALA A 104 11.72 -0.51 -2.39
N GLY A 105 10.89 0.40 -1.87
CA GLY A 105 9.43 0.20 -1.81
C GLY A 105 8.81 0.27 -3.20
N ALA A 106 9.22 1.23 -4.03
CA ALA A 106 8.76 1.40 -5.40
C ALA A 106 9.14 0.21 -6.27
N GLU A 107 10.39 -0.24 -6.19
CA GLU A 107 10.89 -1.40 -6.92
C GLU A 107 10.11 -2.66 -6.55
N ASN A 108 9.95 -2.95 -5.26
CA ASN A 108 9.18 -4.11 -4.79
C ASN A 108 7.72 -4.09 -5.25
N LEU A 109 7.07 -2.93 -5.22
CA LEU A 109 5.68 -2.78 -5.69
C LEU A 109 5.58 -2.98 -7.20
N THR A 110 6.53 -2.46 -7.97
CA THR A 110 6.59 -2.62 -9.43
C THR A 110 6.81 -4.08 -9.79
N VAL A 111 7.84 -4.73 -9.24
CA VAL A 111 8.14 -6.14 -9.48
C VAL A 111 6.96 -7.04 -9.12
N THR A 112 6.31 -6.79 -7.97
CA THR A 112 5.13 -7.56 -7.55
C THR A 112 3.96 -7.35 -8.50
N THR A 113 3.68 -6.12 -8.91
CA THR A 113 2.60 -5.80 -9.86
C THR A 113 2.84 -6.47 -11.22
N ASP A 114 4.06 -6.38 -11.74
CA ASP A 114 4.44 -6.95 -13.03
C ASP A 114 4.33 -8.48 -13.02
N GLU A 115 4.76 -9.13 -11.95
CA GLU A 115 4.65 -10.57 -11.81
C GLU A 115 3.19 -11.03 -11.73
N ILE A 116 2.34 -10.33 -10.98
CA ILE A 116 0.90 -10.64 -10.94
C ILE A 116 0.27 -10.44 -12.33
N ASN A 117 0.60 -9.36 -13.03
CA ASN A 117 0.13 -9.12 -14.38
C ASN A 117 0.58 -10.23 -15.34
N ARG A 118 1.82 -10.70 -15.23
CA ARG A 118 2.34 -11.83 -16.02
C ARG A 118 1.54 -13.11 -15.76
N ILE A 119 1.21 -13.40 -14.51
CA ILE A 119 0.40 -14.57 -14.13
C ILE A 119 -1.03 -14.44 -14.70
N ILE A 120 -1.64 -13.26 -14.65
CA ILE A 120 -2.97 -13.00 -15.23
C ILE A 120 -2.96 -13.29 -16.72
N GLU A 121 -2.01 -12.71 -17.47
CA GLU A 121 -1.91 -12.92 -18.92
C GLU A 121 -1.62 -14.39 -19.28
N HIS A 122 -0.74 -15.05 -18.53
CA HIS A 122 -0.45 -16.46 -18.73
C HIS A 122 -1.69 -17.34 -18.48
N SER A 123 -2.43 -17.05 -17.42
CA SER A 123 -3.65 -17.79 -17.08
C SER A 123 -4.72 -17.64 -18.16
N LYS A 124 -4.89 -16.41 -18.65
CA LYS A 124 -5.80 -16.09 -19.74
C LYS A 124 -5.43 -16.82 -21.04
N ALA A 125 -4.17 -16.72 -21.46
CA ALA A 125 -3.70 -17.35 -22.68
C ALA A 125 -3.84 -18.88 -22.68
N ASN A 126 -3.78 -19.50 -21.51
CA ASN A 126 -3.86 -20.95 -21.35
C ASN A 126 -5.24 -21.45 -20.86
N GLY A 127 -6.24 -20.58 -20.69
CA GLY A 127 -7.55 -20.93 -20.17
C GLY A 127 -7.50 -21.51 -18.74
N ARG A 128 -6.55 -21.08 -17.92
CA ARG A 128 -6.33 -21.58 -16.56
C ARG A 128 -6.80 -20.59 -15.53
N LYS A 129 -7.13 -21.09 -14.33
CA LYS A 129 -7.37 -20.27 -13.13
C LYS A 129 -6.10 -20.27 -12.27
N SER A 130 -5.75 -19.12 -11.72
CA SER A 130 -4.61 -18.97 -10.82
C SER A 130 -5.02 -18.24 -9.54
N ILE A 131 -4.39 -18.61 -8.44
CA ILE A 131 -4.52 -17.92 -7.15
C ILE A 131 -3.14 -17.42 -6.77
N CYS A 132 -3.03 -16.11 -6.50
CA CYS A 132 -1.79 -15.47 -6.08
C CYS A 132 -1.92 -15.01 -4.63
N PHE A 133 -1.01 -15.44 -3.77
CA PHE A 133 -0.92 -14.97 -2.39
C PHE A 133 0.19 -13.92 -2.28
N VAL A 134 -0.19 -12.68 -2.00
CA VAL A 134 0.75 -11.57 -1.76
C VAL A 134 0.95 -11.42 -0.26
N THR A 135 2.13 -11.76 0.21
CA THR A 135 2.48 -11.68 1.63
C THR A 135 3.55 -10.60 1.86
N GLY A 136 3.62 -10.07 3.07
CA GLY A 136 4.60 -9.05 3.43
C GLY A 136 4.28 -8.45 4.79
N VAL A 137 5.29 -7.78 5.38
CA VAL A 137 5.14 -7.09 6.67
C VAL A 137 4.09 -5.99 6.61
N PRO A 138 3.53 -5.54 7.73
CA PRO A 138 2.68 -4.36 7.78
C PRO A 138 3.38 -3.15 7.13
N GLY A 139 2.65 -2.39 6.32
CA GLY A 139 3.21 -1.24 5.61
C GLY A 139 3.98 -1.55 4.30
N ALA A 140 4.16 -2.82 3.92
CA ALA A 140 4.87 -3.21 2.70
C ALA A 140 4.12 -2.89 1.38
N GLY A 141 2.98 -2.18 1.43
CA GLY A 141 2.26 -1.76 0.23
C GLY A 141 1.33 -2.80 -0.40
N LYS A 142 1.00 -3.90 0.28
CA LYS A 142 0.11 -4.95 -0.27
C LYS A 142 -1.22 -4.41 -0.82
N THR A 143 -1.90 -3.58 -0.05
CA THR A 143 -3.14 -2.91 -0.46
C THR A 143 -2.94 -2.04 -1.70
N LEU A 144 -1.78 -1.34 -1.78
CA LEU A 144 -1.45 -0.49 -2.91
C LEU A 144 -1.22 -1.29 -4.20
N VAL A 145 -0.55 -2.45 -4.12
CA VAL A 145 -0.43 -3.38 -5.26
C VAL A 145 -1.81 -3.80 -5.75
N GLY A 146 -2.69 -4.20 -4.84
CA GLY A 146 -4.06 -4.61 -5.18
C GLY A 146 -4.86 -3.50 -5.86
N LEU A 147 -4.81 -2.30 -5.32
CA LEU A 147 -5.47 -1.12 -5.91
C LEU A 147 -4.89 -0.77 -7.27
N ASN A 148 -3.57 -0.82 -7.43
CA ASN A 148 -2.91 -0.54 -8.71
C ASN A 148 -3.40 -1.49 -9.80
N ILE A 149 -3.44 -2.78 -9.54
CA ILE A 149 -3.94 -3.78 -10.50
C ILE A 149 -5.42 -3.55 -10.81
N ALA A 150 -6.26 -3.27 -9.80
CA ALA A 150 -7.67 -3.00 -9.99
C ALA A 150 -7.91 -1.77 -10.86
N ILE A 151 -7.16 -0.70 -10.62
CA ILE A 151 -7.27 0.55 -11.39
C ILE A 151 -6.78 0.35 -12.82
N GLN A 152 -5.62 -0.27 -13.02
CA GLN A 152 -5.08 -0.55 -14.36
C GLN A 152 -6.04 -1.39 -15.22
N ARG A 153 -6.83 -2.28 -14.59
CA ARG A 153 -7.74 -3.19 -15.26
C ARG A 153 -9.22 -2.82 -15.03
N SER A 154 -9.50 -1.57 -14.67
CA SER A 154 -10.88 -1.09 -14.46
C SER A 154 -11.59 -0.70 -15.76
N ASP A 155 -10.88 -0.61 -16.88
CA ASP A 155 -11.46 -0.20 -18.17
C ASP A 155 -12.26 -1.34 -18.80
N ALA A 156 -13.58 -1.14 -18.82
CA ALA A 156 -14.56 -2.06 -19.38
C ALA A 156 -14.39 -2.36 -20.88
N GLN A 157 -13.73 -1.48 -21.61
CA GLN A 157 -13.61 -1.59 -23.07
C GLN A 157 -12.69 -2.72 -23.52
N GLN A 158 -11.82 -3.21 -22.63
CA GLN A 158 -10.90 -4.31 -22.91
C GLN A 158 -11.47 -5.70 -22.52
N GLY A 159 -12.70 -5.77 -22.04
CA GLY A 159 -13.34 -7.04 -21.65
C GLY A 159 -12.73 -7.72 -20.42
N GLU A 160 -11.89 -7.03 -19.69
CA GLU A 160 -11.20 -7.51 -18.48
C GLU A 160 -11.48 -6.57 -17.32
N HIS A 161 -12.48 -6.93 -16.54
CA HIS A 161 -12.74 -6.22 -15.30
C HIS A 161 -11.95 -6.87 -14.17
N ALA A 162 -11.18 -6.06 -13.45
CA ALA A 162 -10.69 -6.42 -12.14
C ALA A 162 -11.56 -5.77 -11.07
N VAL A 163 -11.80 -6.49 -9.97
CA VAL A 163 -12.51 -5.98 -8.80
C VAL A 163 -11.60 -6.05 -7.57
N PHE A 164 -11.54 -4.94 -6.84
CA PHE A 164 -10.88 -4.86 -5.53
C PHE A 164 -11.93 -5.07 -4.45
N LEU A 165 -11.77 -6.14 -3.68
CA LEU A 165 -12.68 -6.57 -2.64
C LEU A 165 -12.01 -6.41 -1.27
N SER A 166 -12.65 -5.71 -0.36
CA SER A 166 -12.16 -5.58 1.01
C SER A 166 -13.28 -5.83 2.04
N GLY A 167 -12.93 -6.50 3.13
CA GLY A 167 -13.79 -6.61 4.31
C GLY A 167 -13.84 -5.35 5.18
N ASN A 168 -13.05 -4.34 4.86
CA ASN A 168 -12.98 -3.06 5.58
C ASN A 168 -13.98 -2.05 4.98
N PHE A 169 -15.22 -2.07 5.48
CA PHE A 169 -16.30 -1.19 5.01
C PHE A 169 -15.92 0.30 5.00
N PRO A 170 -15.36 0.90 6.08
CA PRO A 170 -14.94 2.29 6.08
C PRO A 170 -13.93 2.60 4.98
N LEU A 171 -12.93 1.75 4.76
CA LEU A 171 -11.93 1.93 3.72
C LEU A 171 -12.57 1.95 2.32
N VAL A 172 -13.40 0.98 2.02
CA VAL A 172 -14.11 0.91 0.73
C VAL A 172 -14.93 2.16 0.48
N THR A 173 -15.69 2.62 1.48
CA THR A 173 -16.53 3.81 1.36
C THR A 173 -15.71 5.07 1.10
N VAL A 174 -14.61 5.25 1.84
CA VAL A 174 -13.73 6.41 1.67
C VAL A 174 -13.03 6.38 0.31
N LEU A 175 -12.55 5.23 -0.14
CA LEU A 175 -11.93 5.09 -1.46
C LEU A 175 -12.92 5.38 -2.60
N GLN A 176 -14.11 4.80 -2.55
CA GLN A 176 -15.16 5.05 -3.55
C GLN A 176 -15.49 6.53 -3.66
N GLU A 177 -15.69 7.21 -2.53
CA GLU A 177 -16.02 8.64 -2.48
C GLU A 177 -14.86 9.52 -2.98
N ALA A 178 -13.64 9.21 -2.56
CA ALA A 178 -12.45 9.98 -2.96
C ALA A 178 -12.19 9.88 -4.47
N LEU A 179 -12.25 8.68 -5.04
CA LEU A 179 -12.07 8.48 -6.47
C LEU A 179 -13.23 9.04 -7.31
N ALA A 180 -14.45 8.99 -6.78
CA ALA A 180 -15.59 9.59 -7.46
C ALA A 180 -15.45 11.13 -7.54
N ARG A 181 -15.02 11.79 -6.46
CA ARG A 181 -14.73 13.23 -6.48
C ARG A 181 -13.62 13.57 -7.44
N ASP A 182 -12.55 12.78 -7.44
CA ASP A 182 -11.43 12.98 -8.33
C ASP A 182 -11.83 12.84 -9.80
N LYS A 183 -12.64 11.85 -10.13
CA LYS A 183 -13.20 11.67 -11.47
C LYS A 183 -14.03 12.87 -11.93
N VAL A 184 -14.91 13.39 -11.08
CA VAL A 184 -15.71 14.58 -11.40
C VAL A 184 -14.82 15.78 -11.70
N GLU A 185 -13.77 15.99 -10.90
CA GLU A 185 -12.84 17.11 -11.10
C GLU A 185 -12.01 16.96 -12.39
N GLN A 186 -11.49 15.76 -12.66
CA GLN A 186 -10.77 15.48 -13.91
C GLN A 186 -11.64 15.70 -15.16
N GLU A 187 -12.87 15.19 -15.15
CA GLU A 187 -13.76 15.36 -16.27
C GLU A 187 -14.16 16.84 -16.47
N LYS A 188 -14.35 17.58 -15.40
CA LYS A 188 -14.57 19.03 -15.46
C LYS A 188 -13.38 19.76 -16.09
N GLN A 189 -12.15 19.40 -15.74
CA GLN A 189 -10.92 19.97 -16.34
C GLN A 189 -10.82 19.66 -17.85
N ARG A 190 -11.36 18.48 -18.27
CA ARG A 190 -11.46 18.09 -19.69
C ARG A 190 -12.64 18.74 -20.44
N GLY A 191 -13.43 19.55 -19.74
CA GLY A 191 -14.62 20.20 -20.30
C GLY A 191 -15.88 19.31 -20.33
N ASN A 192 -15.82 18.12 -19.72
CA ASN A 192 -16.94 17.19 -19.64
C ASN A 192 -17.75 17.40 -18.36
N ARG A 193 -19.03 17.03 -18.39
CA ARG A 193 -19.89 17.01 -17.21
C ARG A 193 -20.22 15.57 -16.81
N VAL A 194 -19.72 15.15 -15.67
CA VAL A 194 -20.07 13.86 -15.06
C VAL A 194 -20.74 14.14 -13.72
N SER A 195 -21.88 13.53 -13.44
CA SER A 195 -22.52 13.66 -12.14
C SER A 195 -21.74 12.88 -11.09
N LYS A 196 -21.77 13.35 -9.83
CA LYS A 196 -21.18 12.61 -8.70
C LYS A 196 -21.77 11.21 -8.57
N ALA A 197 -23.06 11.04 -8.86
CA ALA A 197 -23.73 9.73 -8.80
C ALA A 197 -23.19 8.76 -9.88
N ASP A 198 -22.91 9.25 -11.09
CA ASP A 198 -22.32 8.46 -12.16
C ASP A 198 -20.87 8.09 -11.85
N ALA A 199 -20.10 9.04 -11.34
CA ALA A 199 -18.73 8.82 -10.90
C ALA A 199 -18.69 7.77 -9.77
N LEU A 200 -19.58 7.86 -8.77
CA LEU A 200 -19.65 6.89 -7.68
C LEU A 200 -20.07 5.49 -8.17
N ARG A 201 -21.01 5.39 -9.12
CA ARG A 201 -21.34 4.10 -9.77
C ARG A 201 -20.13 3.49 -10.44
N SER A 202 -19.38 4.29 -11.16
CA SER A 202 -18.16 3.85 -11.85
C SER A 202 -17.09 3.34 -10.87
N THR A 203 -16.83 4.04 -9.77
CA THR A 203 -15.83 3.61 -8.78
C THR A 203 -16.31 2.40 -7.97
N SER A 204 -17.62 2.32 -7.68
CA SER A 204 -18.23 1.18 -6.99
C SER A 204 -18.30 -0.07 -7.86
N ALA A 205 -18.05 0.03 -9.15
CA ALA A 205 -17.98 -1.16 -10.01
C ALA A 205 -16.71 -1.97 -9.76
N PHE A 206 -15.58 -1.33 -9.50
CA PHE A 206 -14.30 -2.01 -9.33
C PHE A 206 -13.75 -1.99 -7.88
N ILE A 207 -14.34 -1.24 -6.96
CA ILE A 207 -14.00 -1.28 -5.53
C ILE A 207 -15.27 -1.66 -4.77
N GLN A 208 -15.30 -2.84 -4.15
CA GLN A 208 -16.50 -3.38 -3.53
C GLN A 208 -16.20 -3.98 -2.13
N ILE A 209 -17.29 -4.11 -1.36
CA ILE A 209 -17.26 -4.83 -0.10
C ILE A 209 -17.43 -6.31 -0.41
N ILE A 210 -16.54 -7.16 0.09
CA ILE A 210 -16.53 -8.59 -0.17
C ILE A 210 -17.91 -9.24 0.08
N HIS A 211 -18.58 -8.90 1.18
CA HIS A 211 -19.89 -9.50 1.50
C HIS A 211 -21.00 -9.11 0.50
N LYS A 212 -20.98 -7.87 0.00
CA LYS A 212 -21.92 -7.41 -1.02
C LYS A 212 -21.68 -8.08 -2.35
N TYR A 213 -20.41 -8.19 -2.74
CA TYR A 213 -20.01 -8.89 -3.95
C TYR A 213 -20.46 -10.35 -3.93
N ARG A 214 -20.14 -11.08 -2.88
CA ARG A 214 -20.61 -12.44 -2.66
C ARG A 214 -22.13 -12.54 -2.77
N ASP A 215 -22.87 -11.68 -2.06
CA ASP A 215 -24.34 -11.72 -2.02
C ASP A 215 -25.00 -11.51 -3.39
N SER A 216 -24.30 -10.85 -4.32
CA SER A 216 -24.76 -10.64 -5.69
C SER A 216 -24.77 -11.93 -6.52
N PHE A 217 -23.97 -12.93 -6.13
CA PHE A 217 -23.83 -14.19 -6.85
C PHE A 217 -24.40 -15.40 -6.11
N ILE A 218 -24.80 -15.24 -4.84
CA ILE A 218 -25.47 -16.31 -4.10
C ILE A 218 -26.87 -16.57 -4.68
N GLY A 219 -27.13 -17.84 -5.02
CA GLY A 219 -28.44 -18.28 -5.49
C GLY A 219 -28.73 -17.99 -6.96
N ASN A 220 -27.76 -17.49 -7.70
CA ASN A 220 -27.84 -17.42 -9.16
C ASN A 220 -26.63 -18.14 -9.80
N ASN A 221 -26.80 -18.60 -11.02
CA ASN A 221 -25.75 -19.28 -11.79
C ASN A 221 -24.96 -18.30 -12.69
N ASN A 222 -25.04 -17.00 -12.41
CA ASN A 222 -24.33 -16.01 -13.20
C ASN A 222 -22.84 -16.07 -12.89
N ILE A 223 -22.04 -16.06 -13.92
CA ILE A 223 -20.59 -15.98 -13.80
C ILE A 223 -20.24 -14.49 -13.57
N PRO A 224 -19.45 -14.17 -12.55
CA PRO A 224 -18.95 -12.80 -12.37
C PRO A 224 -18.32 -12.28 -13.66
N PRO A 225 -18.64 -11.05 -14.10
CA PRO A 225 -18.00 -10.44 -15.25
C PRO A 225 -16.52 -10.16 -15.00
N GLU A 226 -16.16 -10.01 -13.73
CA GLU A 226 -14.79 -9.76 -13.31
C GLU A 226 -13.93 -11.02 -13.51
N ARG A 227 -12.86 -10.85 -14.27
CA ARG A 227 -11.90 -11.93 -14.52
C ARG A 227 -10.77 -11.98 -13.51
N VAL A 228 -10.56 -10.87 -12.79
CA VAL A 228 -9.56 -10.72 -11.74
C VAL A 228 -10.23 -10.24 -10.48
N ALA A 229 -10.19 -11.02 -9.41
CA ALA A 229 -10.67 -10.65 -8.10
C ALA A 229 -9.49 -10.47 -7.14
N ILE A 230 -9.39 -9.32 -6.52
CA ILE A 230 -8.33 -8.95 -5.61
C ILE A 230 -8.93 -8.83 -4.21
N PHE A 231 -8.47 -9.67 -3.30
CA PHE A 231 -8.95 -9.70 -1.92
C PHE A 231 -7.95 -8.99 -1.00
N ASP A 232 -8.30 -7.81 -0.55
CA ASP A 232 -7.55 -7.09 0.48
C ASP A 232 -8.02 -7.49 1.87
N GLU A 233 -7.07 -7.65 2.80
CA GLU A 233 -7.38 -8.14 4.15
C GLU A 233 -8.14 -9.48 4.13
N ALA A 234 -7.67 -10.44 3.32
CA ALA A 234 -8.34 -11.70 3.06
C ALA A 234 -8.68 -12.51 4.34
N GLN A 235 -7.94 -12.28 5.45
CA GLN A 235 -8.23 -12.87 6.75
C GLN A 235 -9.55 -12.37 7.39
N ARG A 236 -10.15 -11.31 6.84
CA ARG A 236 -11.47 -10.80 7.26
C ARG A 236 -12.63 -11.47 6.51
N ALA A 237 -12.33 -12.32 5.53
CA ALA A 237 -13.33 -13.13 4.87
C ALA A 237 -14.01 -14.08 5.86
N TRP A 238 -15.29 -14.36 5.63
CA TRP A 238 -16.04 -15.21 6.54
C TRP A 238 -15.66 -16.67 6.38
N THR A 239 -15.55 -17.35 7.52
CA THR A 239 -15.41 -18.81 7.56
C THR A 239 -16.71 -19.48 7.14
N GLN A 240 -16.62 -20.77 6.82
CA GLN A 240 -17.81 -21.56 6.50
C GLN A 240 -18.89 -21.45 7.59
N ASP A 241 -18.53 -21.58 8.86
CA ASP A 241 -19.47 -21.47 9.99
C ASP A 241 -20.18 -20.12 10.05
N MET A 242 -19.48 -19.02 9.74
CA MET A 242 -20.06 -17.69 9.70
C MET A 242 -21.07 -17.55 8.55
N ILE A 243 -20.72 -18.09 7.39
CA ILE A 243 -21.62 -18.09 6.22
C ILE A 243 -22.85 -18.93 6.49
N GLU A 244 -22.71 -20.13 7.03
CA GLU A 244 -23.81 -21.02 7.35
C GLU A 244 -24.80 -20.37 8.32
N LYS A 245 -24.30 -19.74 9.39
CA LYS A 245 -25.14 -19.00 10.34
C LYS A 245 -25.86 -17.82 9.69
N PHE A 246 -25.18 -17.09 8.82
CA PHE A 246 -25.79 -15.96 8.10
C PHE A 246 -26.87 -16.43 7.13
N MET A 247 -26.60 -17.47 6.37
CA MET A 247 -27.55 -18.03 5.40
C MET A 247 -28.79 -18.56 6.09
N ALA A 248 -28.64 -19.30 7.19
CA ALA A 248 -29.75 -19.82 7.98
C ALA A 248 -30.64 -18.71 8.57
N THR A 249 -30.03 -17.62 9.07
CA THR A 249 -30.76 -16.54 9.74
C THR A 249 -31.31 -15.48 8.81
N LYS A 250 -30.62 -15.14 7.73
CA LYS A 250 -30.93 -13.97 6.89
C LYS A 250 -31.58 -14.31 5.56
N LYS A 251 -31.29 -15.47 4.99
CA LYS A 251 -31.71 -15.82 3.63
C LYS A 251 -32.68 -17.01 3.58
N GLY A 252 -32.81 -17.78 4.65
CA GLY A 252 -33.64 -19.00 4.67
C GLY A 252 -33.20 -20.04 3.66
N VAL A 253 -31.95 -19.99 3.20
CA VAL A 253 -31.38 -20.85 2.16
C VAL A 253 -30.55 -21.92 2.83
N SER A 254 -30.52 -23.11 2.22
CA SER A 254 -29.65 -24.21 2.66
C SER A 254 -28.19 -23.75 2.80
N PRO A 255 -27.46 -24.24 3.81
CA PRO A 255 -26.08 -23.80 4.04
C PRO A 255 -25.22 -23.97 2.80
N PHE A 256 -24.46 -22.94 2.50
CA PHE A 256 -23.50 -22.99 1.40
C PHE A 256 -22.29 -23.83 1.88
N PRO A 257 -21.84 -24.85 1.12
CA PRO A 257 -20.84 -25.79 1.62
C PRO A 257 -19.40 -25.24 1.62
N TYR A 258 -19.20 -23.94 1.33
CA TYR A 258 -17.88 -23.35 1.16
C TYR A 258 -17.73 -22.06 1.98
N SER A 259 -16.50 -21.76 2.38
CA SER A 259 -16.13 -20.44 2.94
C SER A 259 -16.17 -19.36 1.85
N GLU A 260 -16.14 -18.12 2.30
CA GLU A 260 -16.11 -16.93 1.45
C GLU A 260 -14.90 -16.86 0.53
#